data_fcb0028cfcdab5f5ef43cee05a0d8535
#
_entry.id   fcb0028cfcdab5f5ef43cee05a0d8535
#
_cell.length_a   1.000
_cell.length_b   1.000
_cell.length_c   1.000
_cell.angle_alpha   90.00
_cell.angle_beta   90.00
_cell.angle_gamma   90.00
#
_symmetry.space_group_name_H-M   'P 1'
#
loop_
_entity.id
_entity.type
_entity.pdbx_description
1 polymer ?
#
loop_
_entity_poly.entity_id
_entity_poly.type
_entity_poly.pdbx_seq_one_letter_code
_entity_poly.pdbx_strand_id
1 'polypeptide(L)'
;MTIRGPLARNADGTYHLTIDRLDREVLNQLFGQFRNVLTDGQDSDTVRRLFPTAYHQDPEHDEEYQRLMRSELLTSHIHSIDHVRHLIDRTANADVITLAQADLDALMKSTNGIRLLLGTLLAVNEGDHEDVDESDPTFGQHQLYGYLGWLLDWMVTAQAGIFPVVDDSPG
;
A
#
# COMPACT_ATOMS: atom_id res chain seq x y z
N MET A 1 -11.03 17.47 20.33
CA MET A 1 -10.91 16.01 20.25
C MET A 1 -9.86 15.68 19.18
N THR A 2 -8.72 15.21 19.60
CA THR A 2 -7.64 14.87 18.65
C THR A 2 -7.90 13.47 18.13
N ILE A 3 -8.27 13.37 16.86
CA ILE A 3 -8.39 12.06 16.20
C ILE A 3 -6.97 11.53 16.03
N ARG A 4 -6.57 10.60 16.89
CA ARG A 4 -5.31 9.88 16.73
C ARG A 4 -5.53 8.74 15.74
N GLY A 5 -5.11 8.95 14.50
CA GLY A 5 -5.03 7.90 13.51
C GLY A 5 -3.76 7.04 13.67
N PRO A 6 -3.62 6.02 12.82
CA PRO A 6 -2.46 5.12 12.86
C PRO A 6 -1.17 5.78 12.44
N LEU A 7 -1.23 6.94 11.78
CA LEU A 7 -0.06 7.65 11.27
C LEU A 7 -0.11 9.13 11.63
N ALA A 8 1.00 9.65 12.13
CA ALA A 8 1.17 11.06 12.44
C ALA A 8 2.57 11.55 12.00
N ARG A 9 2.64 12.81 11.56
CA ARG A 9 3.89 13.45 11.20
C ARG A 9 4.53 14.09 12.46
N ASN A 10 5.83 13.90 12.62
CA ASN A 10 6.61 14.50 13.68
C ASN A 10 7.17 15.87 13.25
N ALA A 11 7.58 16.66 14.25
CA ALA A 11 8.19 17.96 14.02
C ALA A 11 9.49 17.90 13.21
N ASP A 12 10.24 16.80 13.31
CA ASP A 12 11.51 16.57 12.60
C ASP A 12 11.34 16.08 11.16
N GLY A 13 10.10 15.93 10.69
CA GLY A 13 9.78 15.46 9.34
C GLY A 13 9.70 13.94 9.19
N THR A 14 9.91 13.18 10.26
CA THR A 14 9.63 11.75 10.29
C THR A 14 8.15 11.49 10.57
N TYR A 15 7.75 10.22 10.60
CA TYR A 15 6.36 9.83 10.86
C TYR A 15 6.32 8.75 11.95
N HIS A 16 5.28 8.77 12.77
CA HIS A 16 4.96 7.68 13.69
C HIS A 16 3.83 6.83 13.11
N LEU A 17 4.09 5.53 12.97
CA LEU A 17 3.09 4.54 12.59
C LEU A 17 2.75 3.68 13.81
N THR A 18 1.48 3.69 14.20
CA THR A 18 0.96 2.89 15.32
C THR A 18 -0.05 1.89 14.77
N ILE A 19 0.39 0.65 14.62
CA ILE A 19 -0.45 -0.49 14.24
C ILE A 19 -0.19 -1.63 15.24
N ASP A 20 -1.23 -2.36 15.60
CA ASP A 20 -1.08 -3.45 16.52
C ASP A 20 -0.31 -4.63 15.90
N ARG A 21 0.06 -5.59 16.75
CA ARG A 21 0.88 -6.72 16.33
C ARG A 21 0.15 -7.60 15.31
N LEU A 22 -1.15 -7.81 15.48
CA LEU A 22 -1.93 -8.64 14.56
C LEU A 22 -2.02 -8.00 13.17
N ASP A 23 -2.28 -6.70 13.11
CA ASP A 23 -2.30 -5.96 11.84
C ASP A 23 -0.94 -5.99 11.14
N ARG A 24 0.16 -5.91 11.89
CA ARG A 24 1.52 -6.04 11.32
C ARG A 24 1.74 -7.41 10.70
N GLU A 25 1.31 -8.47 11.37
CA GLU A 25 1.42 -9.84 10.84
C GLU A 25 0.61 -10.00 9.55
N VAL A 26 -0.62 -9.51 9.54
CA VAL A 26 -1.49 -9.51 8.35
C VAL A 26 -0.84 -8.76 7.20
N LEU A 27 -0.36 -7.54 7.44
CA LEU A 27 0.32 -6.73 6.42
C LEU A 27 1.57 -7.42 5.89
N ASN A 28 2.39 -8.00 6.78
CA ASN A 28 3.61 -8.70 6.36
C ASN A 28 3.30 -9.93 5.49
N GLN A 29 2.27 -10.68 5.82
CA GLN A 29 1.79 -11.80 4.99
C GLN A 29 1.31 -11.31 3.62
N LEU A 30 0.53 -10.23 3.59
CA LEU A 30 0.02 -9.65 2.35
C LEU A 30 1.15 -9.17 1.44
N PHE A 31 2.13 -8.47 1.99
CA PHE A 31 3.30 -8.04 1.24
C PHE A 31 4.08 -9.22 0.67
N GLY A 32 4.21 -10.31 1.45
CA GLY A 32 4.81 -11.55 0.97
C GLY A 32 4.04 -12.19 -0.18
N GLN A 33 2.72 -12.29 -0.06
CA GLN A 33 1.85 -12.81 -1.12
C GLN A 33 1.89 -11.94 -2.38
N PHE A 34 1.86 -10.62 -2.20
CA PHE A 34 1.97 -9.67 -3.32
C PHE A 34 3.31 -9.82 -4.04
N ARG A 35 4.39 -9.96 -3.30
CA ARG A 35 5.70 -10.23 -3.87
C ARG A 35 5.70 -11.49 -4.74
N ASN A 36 5.10 -12.57 -4.26
CA ASN A 36 4.99 -13.82 -5.01
C ASN A 36 4.16 -13.64 -6.29
N VAL A 37 3.04 -12.94 -6.22
CA VAL A 37 2.23 -12.64 -7.40
C VAL A 37 3.02 -11.87 -8.44
N LEU A 38 3.80 -10.88 -8.04
CA LEU A 38 4.65 -10.10 -8.95
C LEU A 38 5.76 -10.94 -9.57
N THR A 39 6.32 -11.88 -8.81
CA THR A 39 7.41 -12.75 -9.27
C THR A 39 6.92 -13.85 -10.20
N ASP A 40 5.81 -14.51 -9.83
CA ASP A 40 5.32 -15.71 -10.51
C ASP A 40 4.25 -15.39 -11.57
N GLY A 41 3.53 -14.28 -11.43
CA GLY A 41 2.39 -13.90 -12.26
C GLY A 41 2.64 -12.71 -13.19
N GLN A 42 3.87 -12.49 -13.64
CA GLN A 42 4.29 -11.31 -14.41
C GLN A 42 3.45 -11.04 -15.67
N ASP A 43 2.95 -12.08 -16.32
CA ASP A 43 2.16 -11.98 -17.55
C ASP A 43 0.64 -11.97 -17.32
N SER A 44 0.19 -12.01 -16.08
CA SER A 44 -1.24 -11.96 -15.76
C SER A 44 -1.84 -10.58 -16.03
N ASP A 45 -3.09 -10.54 -16.50
CA ASP A 45 -3.83 -9.28 -16.68
C ASP A 45 -3.99 -8.51 -15.36
N THR A 46 -4.04 -9.21 -14.27
CA THR A 46 -4.12 -8.65 -12.92
C THR A 46 -2.87 -7.83 -12.58
N VAL A 47 -1.69 -8.37 -12.88
CA VAL A 47 -0.41 -7.67 -12.66
C VAL A 47 -0.25 -6.50 -13.65
N ARG A 48 -0.75 -6.63 -14.87
CA ARG A 48 -0.68 -5.54 -15.87
C ARG A 48 -1.33 -4.24 -15.41
N ARG A 49 -2.35 -4.31 -14.57
CA ARG A 49 -3.02 -3.12 -14.01
C ARG A 49 -2.15 -2.30 -13.06
N LEU A 50 -1.07 -2.85 -12.57
CA LEU A 50 -0.07 -2.10 -11.79
C LEU A 50 0.76 -1.17 -12.68
N PHE A 51 0.74 -1.38 -13.99
CA PHE A 51 1.48 -0.60 -14.96
C PHE A 51 0.51 0.28 -15.75
N PRO A 52 0.53 1.61 -15.54
CA PRO A 52 -0.37 2.51 -16.24
C PRO A 52 -0.10 2.51 -17.73
N THR A 53 -1.16 2.57 -18.53
CA THR A 53 -1.09 2.73 -19.98
C THR A 53 -0.46 4.09 -20.33
N ALA A 54 0.67 4.08 -21.04
CA ALA A 54 1.38 5.29 -21.42
C ALA A 54 0.83 5.90 -22.73
N TYR A 55 0.38 5.05 -23.64
CA TYR A 55 -0.08 5.43 -24.99
C TYR A 55 -1.51 4.94 -25.22
N HIS A 56 -2.50 5.70 -24.74
CA HIS A 56 -3.91 5.32 -24.80
C HIS A 56 -4.50 5.22 -26.23
N GLN A 57 -3.90 5.96 -27.17
CA GLN A 57 -4.36 6.02 -28.57
C GLN A 57 -3.50 5.21 -29.55
N ASP A 58 -2.43 4.60 -29.07
CA ASP A 58 -1.50 3.80 -29.87
C ASP A 58 -1.13 2.51 -29.14
N PRO A 59 -1.92 1.42 -29.38
CA PRO A 59 -1.70 0.15 -28.69
C PRO A 59 -0.32 -0.48 -28.96
N GLU A 60 0.25 -0.30 -30.15
CA GLU A 60 1.57 -0.87 -30.49
C GLU A 60 2.69 -0.18 -29.69
N HIS A 61 2.65 1.15 -29.58
CA HIS A 61 3.60 1.90 -28.76
C HIS A 61 3.46 1.60 -27.27
N ASP A 62 2.22 1.40 -26.80
CA ASP A 62 2.00 1.03 -25.41
C ASP A 62 2.54 -0.36 -25.08
N GLU A 63 2.31 -1.36 -25.96
CA GLU A 63 2.88 -2.70 -25.79
C GLU A 63 4.40 -2.69 -25.76
N GLU A 64 5.05 -1.92 -26.62
CA GLU A 64 6.50 -1.77 -26.64
C GLU A 64 7.01 -1.12 -25.34
N TYR A 65 6.37 -0.04 -24.90
CA TYR A 65 6.66 0.62 -23.64
C TYR A 65 6.52 -0.33 -22.45
N GLN A 66 5.41 -1.06 -22.36
CA GLN A 66 5.16 -2.05 -21.30
C GLN A 66 6.23 -3.14 -21.28
N ARG A 67 6.61 -3.63 -22.44
CA ARG A 67 7.66 -4.65 -22.55
C ARG A 67 9.02 -4.16 -22.10
N LEU A 68 9.42 -2.95 -22.48
CA LEU A 68 10.71 -2.35 -22.15
C LEU A 68 10.80 -1.95 -20.67
N MET A 69 9.71 -1.40 -20.13
CA MET A 69 9.67 -0.85 -18.78
C MET A 69 9.23 -1.85 -17.70
N ARG A 70 8.62 -2.97 -18.11
CA ARG A 70 8.05 -3.95 -17.17
C ARG A 70 9.06 -4.45 -16.15
N SER A 71 10.24 -4.79 -16.60
CA SER A 71 11.31 -5.31 -15.72
C SER A 71 11.72 -4.30 -14.66
N GLU A 72 11.87 -3.03 -15.03
CA GLU A 72 12.21 -1.95 -14.09
C GLU A 72 11.07 -1.68 -13.10
N LEU A 73 9.82 -1.64 -13.58
CA LEU A 73 8.65 -1.39 -12.75
C LEU A 73 8.42 -2.53 -11.74
N LEU A 74 8.56 -3.79 -12.18
CA LEU A 74 8.49 -4.96 -11.30
C LEU A 74 9.59 -4.92 -10.24
N THR A 75 10.83 -4.66 -10.64
CA THR A 75 11.96 -4.54 -9.72
C THR A 75 11.72 -3.44 -8.68
N SER A 76 11.18 -2.30 -9.11
CA SER A 76 10.84 -1.19 -8.22
C SER A 76 9.75 -1.56 -7.20
N HIS A 77 8.72 -2.29 -7.61
CA HIS A 77 7.68 -2.79 -6.69
C HIS A 77 8.24 -3.80 -5.69
N ILE A 78 9.01 -4.77 -6.17
CA ILE A 78 9.64 -5.79 -5.31
C ILE A 78 10.58 -5.14 -4.30
N HIS A 79 11.39 -4.18 -4.74
CA HIS A 79 12.29 -3.43 -3.86
C HIS A 79 11.53 -2.71 -2.74
N SER A 80 10.43 -2.05 -3.07
CA SER A 80 9.58 -1.38 -2.06
C SER A 80 8.97 -2.37 -1.06
N ILE A 81 8.50 -3.52 -1.54
CA ILE A 81 7.94 -4.58 -0.69
C ILE A 81 9.00 -5.14 0.26
N ASP A 82 10.18 -5.44 -0.25
CA ASP A 82 11.30 -5.97 0.56
C ASP A 82 11.74 -4.95 1.62
N HIS A 83 11.77 -3.67 1.27
CA HIS A 83 12.05 -2.58 2.20
C HIS A 83 11.04 -2.55 3.36
N VAL A 84 9.74 -2.60 3.05
CA VAL A 84 8.67 -2.58 4.07
C VAL A 84 8.70 -3.82 4.94
N ARG A 85 8.88 -5.00 4.36
CA ARG A 85 8.97 -6.25 5.13
C ARG A 85 10.15 -6.23 6.10
N HIS A 86 11.31 -5.77 5.65
CA HIS A 86 12.48 -5.60 6.49
C HIS A 86 12.23 -4.59 7.62
N LEU A 87 11.55 -3.49 7.33
CA LEU A 87 11.14 -2.50 8.33
C LEU A 87 10.24 -3.12 9.39
N ILE A 88 9.23 -3.88 9.01
CA ILE A 88 8.32 -4.56 9.93
C ILE A 88 9.08 -5.57 10.80
N ASP A 89 9.94 -6.36 10.21
CA ASP A 89 10.70 -7.39 10.93
C ASP A 89 11.66 -6.77 11.98
N ARG A 90 12.41 -5.73 11.61
CA ARG A 90 13.35 -5.07 12.53
C ARG A 90 12.66 -4.26 13.63
N THR A 91 11.38 -3.92 13.46
CA THR A 91 10.57 -3.16 14.44
C THR A 91 9.53 -4.01 15.15
N ALA A 92 9.64 -5.32 15.08
CA ALA A 92 8.63 -6.26 15.58
C ALA A 92 8.29 -6.08 17.07
N ASN A 93 9.24 -5.62 17.88
CA ASN A 93 9.08 -5.40 19.32
C ASN A 93 8.75 -3.95 19.70
N ALA A 94 8.66 -3.04 18.73
CA ALA A 94 8.33 -1.65 18.98
C ALA A 94 6.81 -1.44 18.93
N ASP A 95 6.27 -0.68 19.89
CA ASP A 95 4.85 -0.29 19.87
C ASP A 95 4.56 0.75 18.80
N VAL A 96 5.53 1.60 18.52
CA VAL A 96 5.48 2.66 17.51
C VAL A 96 6.64 2.49 16.54
N ILE A 97 6.35 2.56 15.26
CA ILE A 97 7.36 2.51 14.19
C ILE A 97 7.64 3.95 13.75
N THR A 98 8.89 4.37 13.84
CA THR A 98 9.32 5.65 13.28
C THR A 98 9.72 5.45 11.82
N LEU A 99 9.09 6.18 10.93
CA LEU A 99 9.30 6.11 9.49
C LEU A 99 10.06 7.35 9.01
N ALA A 100 11.13 7.13 8.26
CA ALA A 100 11.69 8.17 7.40
C ALA A 100 10.80 8.36 6.15
N GLN A 101 11.04 9.41 5.37
CA GLN A 101 10.28 9.63 4.13
C GLN A 101 10.37 8.44 3.18
N ALA A 102 11.55 7.86 3.01
CA ALA A 102 11.74 6.68 2.15
C ALA A 102 10.94 5.45 2.64
N ASP A 103 10.80 5.27 3.95
CA ASP A 103 9.99 4.20 4.53
C ASP A 103 8.50 4.40 4.23
N LEU A 104 8.02 5.63 4.36
CA LEU A 104 6.63 5.98 4.04
C LEU A 104 6.34 5.79 2.54
N ASP A 105 7.22 6.24 1.68
CA ASP A 105 7.09 6.09 0.23
C ASP A 105 7.00 4.62 -0.18
N ALA A 106 7.85 3.76 0.39
CA ALA A 106 7.84 2.33 0.15
C ALA A 106 6.55 1.68 0.67
N LEU A 107 6.08 2.09 1.85
CA LEU A 107 4.84 1.60 2.44
C LEU A 107 3.62 2.01 1.60
N MET A 108 3.55 3.27 1.18
CA MET A 108 2.48 3.77 0.30
C MET A 108 2.44 3.02 -1.02
N LYS A 109 3.58 2.86 -1.67
CA LYS A 109 3.69 2.15 -2.95
C LYS A 109 3.25 0.69 -2.83
N SER A 110 3.71 0.00 -1.81
CA SER A 110 3.37 -1.41 -1.58
C SER A 110 1.89 -1.58 -1.22
N THR A 111 1.35 -0.73 -0.36
CA THR A 111 -0.06 -0.77 0.05
C THR A 111 -0.99 -0.46 -1.12
N ASN A 112 -0.67 0.55 -1.92
CA ASN A 112 -1.45 0.88 -3.11
C ASN A 112 -1.40 -0.24 -4.16
N GLY A 113 -0.25 -0.87 -4.33
CA GLY A 113 -0.09 -2.02 -5.24
C GLY A 113 -1.01 -3.19 -4.87
N ILE A 114 -1.05 -3.57 -3.59
CA ILE A 114 -1.96 -4.62 -3.10
C ILE A 114 -3.42 -4.20 -3.29
N ARG A 115 -3.74 -2.95 -2.98
CA ARG A 115 -5.11 -2.43 -3.14
C ARG A 115 -5.57 -2.50 -4.60
N LEU A 116 -4.73 -2.11 -5.54
CA LEU A 116 -5.03 -2.21 -6.97
C LEU A 116 -5.24 -3.67 -7.41
N LEU A 117 -4.42 -4.58 -6.92
CA LEU A 117 -4.54 -6.00 -7.20
C LEU A 117 -5.85 -6.58 -6.67
N LEU A 118 -6.17 -6.31 -5.40
CA LEU A 118 -7.42 -6.72 -4.78
C LEU A 118 -8.63 -6.12 -5.49
N GLY A 119 -8.59 -4.83 -5.82
CA GLY A 119 -9.66 -4.17 -6.57
C GLY A 119 -9.92 -4.82 -7.93
N THR A 120 -8.87 -5.28 -8.59
CA THR A 120 -8.99 -6.04 -9.85
C THR A 120 -9.63 -7.41 -9.64
N LEU A 121 -9.18 -8.16 -8.62
CA LEU A 121 -9.71 -9.48 -8.31
C LEU A 121 -11.18 -9.42 -7.86
N LEU A 122 -11.58 -8.37 -7.16
CA LEU A 122 -12.93 -8.15 -6.68
C LEU A 122 -13.83 -7.45 -7.72
N ALA A 123 -13.28 -7.08 -8.88
CA ALA A 123 -13.96 -6.29 -9.91
C ALA A 123 -14.62 -5.01 -9.36
N VAL A 124 -13.94 -4.36 -8.40
CA VAL A 124 -14.39 -3.08 -7.82
C VAL A 124 -14.21 -1.98 -8.86
N ASN A 125 -15.32 -1.30 -9.21
CA ASN A 125 -15.29 -0.11 -10.06
C ASN A 125 -15.27 1.15 -9.20
N GLU A 126 -14.70 2.22 -9.71
CA GLU A 126 -14.77 3.53 -9.05
C GLU A 126 -16.24 3.95 -8.93
N GLY A 127 -16.74 4.09 -7.70
CA GLY A 127 -18.11 4.45 -7.41
C GLY A 127 -19.01 3.32 -6.90
N ASP A 128 -18.57 2.08 -6.95
CA ASP A 128 -19.28 0.95 -6.34
C ASP A 128 -18.99 0.92 -4.83
N HIS A 129 -19.90 1.52 -4.07
CA HIS A 129 -19.92 1.44 -2.60
C HIS A 129 -21.00 0.48 -2.13
N GLU A 130 -21.20 -0.64 -2.85
CA GLU A 130 -22.13 -1.66 -2.38
C GLU A 130 -21.58 -2.32 -1.12
N ASP A 131 -22.37 -2.24 -0.04
CA ASP A 131 -22.10 -3.00 1.17
C ASP A 131 -22.22 -4.50 0.83
N VAL A 132 -21.09 -5.19 0.89
CA VAL A 132 -21.05 -6.62 0.64
C VAL A 132 -21.58 -7.34 1.86
N ASP A 133 -22.50 -8.28 1.66
CA ASP A 133 -23.10 -9.09 2.73
C ASP A 133 -22.01 -9.97 3.40
N GLU A 134 -22.08 -10.10 4.73
CA GLU A 134 -21.17 -10.95 5.51
C GLU A 134 -21.15 -12.42 5.07
N SER A 135 -22.22 -12.87 4.41
CA SER A 135 -22.30 -14.22 3.85
C SER A 135 -21.58 -14.40 2.52
N ASP A 136 -21.12 -13.31 1.89
CA ASP A 136 -20.37 -13.37 0.62
C ASP A 136 -18.99 -14.00 0.87
N PRO A 137 -18.55 -14.99 0.06
CA PRO A 137 -17.23 -15.60 0.21
C PRO A 137 -16.07 -14.61 0.10
N THR A 138 -16.28 -13.46 -0.55
CA THR A 138 -15.27 -12.41 -0.74
C THR A 138 -15.35 -11.29 0.31
N PHE A 139 -16.20 -11.42 1.31
CA PHE A 139 -16.41 -10.39 2.35
C PHE A 139 -15.10 -9.97 3.03
N GLY A 140 -14.27 -10.94 3.41
CA GLY A 140 -12.98 -10.67 4.05
C GLY A 140 -12.02 -9.88 3.15
N GLN A 141 -12.01 -10.17 1.86
CA GLN A 141 -11.19 -9.43 0.88
C GLN A 141 -11.71 -8.00 0.65
N HIS A 142 -13.03 -7.80 0.64
CA HIS A 142 -13.62 -6.45 0.58
C HIS A 142 -13.30 -5.64 1.83
N GLN A 143 -13.35 -6.24 3.02
CA GLN A 143 -12.92 -5.58 4.27
C GLN A 143 -11.44 -5.20 4.22
N LEU A 144 -10.60 -6.08 3.72
CA LEU A 144 -9.18 -5.82 3.55
C LEU A 144 -8.93 -4.68 2.55
N TYR A 145 -9.63 -4.68 1.44
CA TYR A 145 -9.56 -3.59 0.45
C TYR A 145 -9.90 -2.24 1.09
N GLY A 146 -10.98 -2.19 1.87
CA GLY A 146 -11.39 -0.99 2.61
C GLY A 146 -10.36 -0.55 3.65
N TYR A 147 -9.78 -1.49 4.40
CA TYR A 147 -8.72 -1.22 5.37
C TYR A 147 -7.47 -0.62 4.72
N LEU A 148 -7.03 -1.19 3.61
CA LEU A 148 -5.87 -0.68 2.87
C LEU A 148 -6.12 0.72 2.31
N GLY A 149 -7.33 1.00 1.83
CA GLY A 149 -7.75 2.33 1.40
C GLY A 149 -7.72 3.35 2.54
N TRP A 150 -8.26 2.97 3.69
CA TRP A 150 -8.23 3.78 4.91
C TRP A 150 -6.80 4.08 5.37
N LEU A 151 -5.93 3.08 5.37
CA LEU A 151 -4.52 3.25 5.74
C LEU A 151 -3.79 4.19 4.76
N LEU A 152 -4.05 4.05 3.45
CA LEU A 152 -3.51 4.95 2.42
C LEU A 152 -3.95 6.39 2.62
N ASP A 153 -5.22 6.63 2.94
CA ASP A 153 -5.75 7.97 3.19
C ASP A 153 -5.01 8.63 4.36
N TRP A 154 -4.69 7.88 5.42
CA TRP A 154 -3.88 8.38 6.52
C TRP A 154 -2.44 8.70 6.11
N MET A 155 -1.83 7.87 5.28
CA MET A 155 -0.47 8.10 4.77
C MET A 155 -0.41 9.38 3.91
N VAL A 156 -1.35 9.55 2.99
CA VAL A 156 -1.43 10.73 2.12
C VAL A 156 -1.66 11.99 2.95
N THR A 157 -2.57 11.93 3.91
CA THR A 157 -2.92 13.07 4.76
C THR A 157 -1.74 13.47 5.67
N ALA A 158 -1.03 12.51 6.24
CA ALA A 158 0.16 12.77 7.04
C ALA A 158 1.29 13.40 6.20
N GLN A 159 1.51 12.86 4.99
CA GLN A 159 2.50 13.38 4.06
C GLN A 159 2.18 14.83 3.62
N ALA A 160 0.91 15.12 3.39
CA ALA A 160 0.46 16.47 3.02
C ALA A 160 0.53 17.48 4.18
N GLY A 161 0.75 17.02 5.42
CA GLY A 161 0.83 17.89 6.60
C GLY A 161 -0.50 18.54 7.00
N ILE A 162 -1.63 17.91 6.65
CA ILE A 162 -2.97 18.44 6.93
C ILE A 162 -3.33 18.31 8.43
N PHE A 163 -2.73 17.35 9.14
CA PHE A 163 -2.91 17.19 10.57
C PHE A 163 -1.86 17.98 11.37
N PRO A 164 -2.23 18.47 12.56
CA PRO A 164 -1.27 19.15 13.43
C PRO A 164 -0.11 18.20 13.75
N VAL A 165 1.09 18.76 13.69
CA VAL A 165 2.31 18.07 14.10
C VAL A 165 2.16 17.67 15.56
N VAL A 166 2.42 16.41 15.88
CA VAL A 166 2.52 15.98 17.28
C VAL A 166 3.84 16.51 17.82
N ASP A 167 3.76 17.54 18.65
CA ASP A 167 4.92 18.02 19.40
C ASP A 167 5.09 17.09 20.61
N ASP A 168 6.06 16.22 20.52
CA ASP A 168 6.45 15.28 21.57
C ASP A 168 7.48 15.90 22.53
N SER A 169 7.48 17.24 22.67
CA SER A 169 8.34 17.92 23.62
C SER A 169 7.92 17.52 25.04
N PRO A 170 8.82 16.88 25.82
CA PRO A 170 8.55 16.63 27.22
C PRO A 170 8.50 17.98 27.95
N GLY A 171 7.31 18.33 28.47
CA GLY A 171 7.08 19.46 29.32
C GLY A 171 7.72 19.26 30.71
#